data_3f02f0ed13a277ba8264b7139e9de5d2
#
_entry.id   3f02f0ed13a277ba8264b7139e9de5d2
#
_cell.length_a   1.000
_cell.length_b   1.000
_cell.length_c   1.000
_cell.angle_alpha   90.00
_cell.angle_beta   90.00
_cell.angle_gamma   90.00
#
_symmetry.space_group_name_H-M   'P 1'
#
loop_
_entity.id
_entity.type
_entity.pdbx_description
1 polymer ?
#
loop_
_entity_poly.entity_id
_entity_poly.type
_entity_poly.pdbx_seq_one_letter_code
_entity_poly.pdbx_strand_id
1 'polypeptide(L)'
;MKKNVALALAISAATLSVQAQSNNLKTAGNWEFYGRAHLSFDKLDDGNKYDRMNLSSNSSRLGFRGDKSFGDLKGIWQIESEVRVNQTSGDVAAKNATTGAPEEKTELNKLATRDTFAGIEGGFGQVKVGKFDTPMKVARSAADLFGDQLGDMRNITSAGAKFDLRPNNIIQYQTPEMGGLRFALAYVPHSGAVAETNSTTGVETENGLTSMSLSYNEGNLAAALGHESTQKDIKDGKRDATRLALAYKVMPDLKLVGFYQNANYMTTASVDEGSKVTGYGAEYQIIPNHTVLRAHVMDRAANKANADSKMTAIGIDRIISKELRFYANYATVTNSSGVSVASWNEGRSASVTLDSGAKGKKNTGISVGMRYDF
;
A
#
# COMPACT_ATOMS: atom_id res chain seq x y z
N MET A 1 -35.86 -17.73 2.95
CA MET A 1 -35.19 -18.08 4.21
C MET A 1 -33.70 -17.96 3.98
N LYS A 2 -33.13 -16.80 4.29
CA LYS A 2 -31.69 -16.54 4.17
C LYS A 2 -31.01 -17.10 5.42
N LYS A 3 -30.18 -18.12 5.25
CA LYS A 3 -29.34 -18.64 6.34
C LYS A 3 -28.19 -17.67 6.53
N ASN A 4 -28.27 -16.83 7.54
CA ASN A 4 -27.14 -16.08 8.06
C ASN A 4 -26.17 -17.09 8.68
N VAL A 5 -25.06 -17.36 8.01
CA VAL A 5 -23.92 -18.01 8.64
C VAL A 5 -23.24 -16.92 9.47
N ALA A 6 -23.74 -16.77 10.69
CA ALA A 6 -23.00 -16.07 11.72
C ALA A 6 -21.75 -16.92 11.99
N LEU A 7 -20.59 -16.42 11.57
CA LEU A 7 -19.31 -16.88 12.06
C LEU A 7 -19.24 -16.43 13.52
N ALA A 8 -19.83 -17.22 14.39
CA ALA A 8 -19.64 -17.10 15.82
C ALA A 8 -18.18 -17.49 16.10
N LEU A 9 -17.27 -16.50 16.06
CA LEU A 9 -16.07 -16.61 16.85
C LEU A 9 -16.54 -16.77 18.29
N ALA A 10 -16.54 -18.00 18.78
CA ALA A 10 -16.63 -18.27 20.19
C ALA A 10 -15.38 -17.68 20.84
N ILE A 11 -15.39 -16.39 21.09
CA ILE A 11 -14.60 -15.78 22.15
C ILE A 11 -15.25 -16.37 23.39
N SER A 12 -14.74 -17.52 23.85
CA SER A 12 -14.96 -17.95 25.22
C SER A 12 -14.47 -16.78 26.06
N ALA A 13 -15.42 -15.99 26.52
CA ALA A 13 -15.18 -14.94 27.49
C ALA A 13 -14.67 -15.64 28.77
N ALA A 14 -13.33 -15.84 28.80
CA ALA A 14 -12.66 -15.87 30.07
C ALA A 14 -12.92 -14.48 30.65
N THR A 15 -13.87 -14.41 31.55
CA THR A 15 -14.11 -13.25 32.43
C THR A 15 -12.85 -13.08 33.30
N LEU A 16 -11.82 -12.52 32.69
CA LEU A 16 -10.75 -11.90 33.43
C LEU A 16 -11.37 -10.63 33.99
N SER A 17 -11.69 -10.68 35.28
CA SER A 17 -11.96 -9.50 36.08
C SER A 17 -10.70 -8.63 36.07
N VAL A 18 -10.59 -7.78 35.08
CA VAL A 18 -9.60 -6.71 35.06
C VAL A 18 -10.09 -5.69 36.07
N GLN A 19 -9.61 -5.79 37.30
CA GLN A 19 -9.66 -4.65 38.21
C GLN A 19 -8.89 -3.53 37.57
N ALA A 20 -9.60 -2.51 37.10
CA ALA A 20 -8.99 -1.27 36.66
C ALA A 20 -8.36 -0.58 37.88
N GLN A 21 -7.10 -0.86 38.11
CA GLN A 21 -6.29 -0.03 39.01
C GLN A 21 -5.88 1.21 38.24
N SER A 22 -6.35 2.36 38.74
CA SER A 22 -5.89 3.70 38.34
C SER A 22 -4.38 3.78 38.52
N ASN A 23 -3.61 3.97 37.43
CA ASN A 23 -2.19 3.87 37.63
C ASN A 23 -1.31 4.58 36.66
N ASN A 24 -0.45 5.33 37.24
CA ASN A 24 0.89 5.78 36.80
C ASN A 24 1.29 5.42 35.36
N LEU A 25 1.63 6.42 34.58
CA LEU A 25 2.23 6.36 33.25
C LEU A 25 3.42 5.36 33.12
N LYS A 26 4.00 4.90 34.25
CA LYS A 26 5.06 3.89 34.31
C LYS A 26 4.65 2.47 33.92
N THR A 27 3.35 2.20 33.68
CA THR A 27 2.84 0.89 33.30
C THR A 27 2.53 0.73 31.82
N ALA A 28 2.89 1.72 30.98
CA ALA A 28 2.55 1.74 29.57
C ALA A 28 3.24 0.67 28.70
N GLY A 29 4.18 -0.12 29.25
CA GLY A 29 4.97 -1.09 28.49
C GLY A 29 6.13 -0.41 27.75
N ASN A 30 6.73 -1.12 26.80
CA ASN A 30 7.75 -0.54 25.92
C ASN A 30 7.07 0.27 24.82
N TRP A 31 7.62 1.44 24.53
CA TRP A 31 7.16 2.23 23.40
C TRP A 31 8.31 3.03 22.81
N GLU A 32 8.22 3.33 21.54
CA GLU A 32 9.19 4.16 20.84
C GLU A 32 8.50 5.18 19.93
N PHE A 33 9.13 6.32 19.78
CA PHE A 33 8.89 7.26 18.70
C PHE A 33 9.80 6.87 17.55
N TYR A 34 9.25 6.84 16.33
CA TYR A 34 10.00 6.55 15.12
C TYR A 34 9.53 7.42 13.98
N GLY A 35 10.33 7.48 12.94
CA GLY A 35 9.94 8.20 11.75
C GLY A 35 10.76 7.83 10.52
N ARG A 36 10.34 8.42 9.42
CA ARG A 36 11.05 8.35 8.14
C ARG A 36 10.97 9.70 7.44
N ALA A 37 12.12 10.27 7.13
CA ALA A 37 12.25 11.35 6.16
C ALA A 37 12.66 10.75 4.82
N HIS A 38 11.75 10.76 3.84
CA HIS A 38 12.00 10.18 2.51
C HIS A 38 11.59 11.20 1.45
N LEU A 39 12.58 11.91 0.92
CA LEU A 39 12.39 13.06 0.04
C LEU A 39 13.15 12.86 -1.26
N SER A 40 12.62 13.41 -2.35
CA SER A 40 13.31 13.43 -3.64
C SER A 40 13.01 14.66 -4.45
N PHE A 41 14.00 15.07 -5.27
CA PHE A 41 13.80 15.98 -6.38
C PHE A 41 13.60 15.15 -7.66
N ASP A 42 12.54 15.46 -8.38
CA ASP A 42 12.08 14.69 -9.51
C ASP A 42 11.86 15.57 -10.72
N LYS A 43 12.49 15.23 -11.83
CA LYS A 43 12.15 15.74 -13.15
C LYS A 43 11.13 14.77 -13.76
N LEU A 44 9.90 15.23 -13.98
CA LEU A 44 8.80 14.43 -14.50
C LEU A 44 8.31 15.01 -15.83
N ASP A 45 8.17 14.15 -16.84
CA ASP A 45 7.69 14.48 -18.19
C ASP A 45 6.61 13.46 -18.59
N ASP A 46 5.39 13.93 -18.86
CA ASP A 46 4.25 13.09 -19.27
C ASP A 46 4.17 12.81 -20.78
N GLY A 47 5.14 13.33 -21.54
CA GLY A 47 5.17 13.24 -23.00
C GLY A 47 4.12 14.14 -23.69
N ASN A 48 3.50 15.05 -22.97
CA ASN A 48 2.49 15.97 -23.47
C ASN A 48 2.77 17.41 -23.01
N LYS A 49 2.13 17.87 -21.93
CA LYS A 49 2.22 19.28 -21.48
C LYS A 49 2.95 19.43 -20.16
N TYR A 50 3.10 18.36 -19.40
CA TYR A 50 3.75 18.39 -18.10
C TYR A 50 5.22 17.96 -18.22
N ASP A 51 6.12 18.94 -18.07
CA ASP A 51 7.58 18.73 -18.00
C ASP A 51 8.15 19.66 -16.92
N ARG A 52 8.26 19.16 -15.66
CA ARG A 52 8.61 19.99 -14.52
C ARG A 52 9.47 19.27 -13.48
N MET A 53 10.17 20.10 -12.71
CA MET A 53 10.84 19.68 -11.47
C MET A 53 9.84 19.69 -10.31
N ASN A 54 9.92 18.68 -9.45
CA ASN A 54 9.07 18.52 -8.28
C ASN A 54 9.93 18.15 -7.06
N LEU A 55 9.47 18.57 -5.87
CA LEU A 55 9.91 18.01 -4.60
C LEU A 55 8.85 17.01 -4.13
N SER A 56 9.23 15.78 -3.85
CA SER A 56 8.34 14.74 -3.34
C SER A 56 8.67 14.34 -1.91
N SER A 57 7.63 14.16 -1.11
CA SER A 57 7.66 13.32 0.08
C SER A 57 7.21 11.91 -0.31
N ASN A 58 8.08 10.94 -0.15
CA ASN A 58 7.87 9.56 -0.59
C ASN A 58 7.37 8.70 0.58
N SER A 59 6.13 8.96 1.02
CA SER A 59 5.55 8.36 2.22
C SER A 59 6.38 8.63 3.49
N SER A 60 6.93 9.85 3.63
CA SER A 60 7.54 10.29 4.90
C SER A 60 6.50 10.20 6.01
N ARG A 61 6.94 9.84 7.22
CA ARG A 61 6.03 9.52 8.31
C ARG A 61 6.64 9.76 9.68
N LEU A 62 5.76 9.92 10.66
CA LEU A 62 6.05 9.91 12.08
C LEU A 62 5.10 8.93 12.75
N GLY A 63 5.55 8.28 13.81
CA GLY A 63 4.70 7.36 14.53
C GLY A 63 5.18 7.03 15.93
N PHE A 64 4.27 6.46 16.68
CA PHE A 64 4.50 5.83 17.96
C PHE A 64 4.06 4.38 17.85
N ARG A 65 4.82 3.49 18.44
CA ARG A 65 4.43 2.08 18.57
C ARG A 65 4.91 1.53 19.91
N GLY A 66 4.23 0.51 20.37
CA GLY A 66 4.62 -0.10 21.62
C GLY A 66 4.01 -1.46 21.84
N ASP A 67 4.51 -2.12 22.89
CA ASP A 67 4.04 -3.42 23.33
C ASP A 67 4.06 -3.52 24.87
N LYS A 68 3.26 -4.44 25.39
CA LYS A 68 3.25 -4.81 26.79
C LYS A 68 2.93 -6.30 26.95
N SER A 69 3.77 -7.00 27.71
CA SER A 69 3.54 -8.42 28.03
C SER A 69 2.56 -8.58 29.19
N PHE A 70 1.71 -9.59 29.08
CA PHE A 70 0.73 -10.04 30.06
C PHE A 70 0.80 -11.56 30.17
N GLY A 71 1.83 -12.08 30.84
CA GLY A 71 2.13 -13.51 30.82
C GLY A 71 2.52 -13.96 29.42
N ASP A 72 1.80 -14.95 28.88
CA ASP A 72 2.04 -15.51 27.54
C ASP A 72 1.44 -14.67 26.41
N LEU A 73 0.73 -13.59 26.74
CA LEU A 73 0.15 -12.66 25.79
C LEU A 73 0.96 -11.36 25.75
N LYS A 74 0.99 -10.74 24.57
CA LYS A 74 1.57 -9.42 24.36
C LYS A 74 0.54 -8.51 23.68
N GLY A 75 0.18 -7.43 24.33
CA GLY A 75 -0.59 -6.33 23.72
C GLY A 75 0.35 -5.52 22.84
N ILE A 76 -0.09 -5.18 21.64
CA ILE A 76 0.65 -4.37 20.66
C ILE A 76 -0.20 -3.21 20.17
N TRP A 77 0.43 -2.10 19.83
CA TRP A 77 -0.25 -0.94 19.29
C TRP A 77 0.66 -0.09 18.42
N GLN A 78 0.09 0.65 17.49
CA GLN A 78 0.78 1.62 16.64
C GLN A 78 -0.15 2.76 16.28
N ILE A 79 0.43 3.97 16.17
CA ILE A 79 -0.21 5.16 15.58
C ILE A 79 0.82 5.78 14.64
N GLU A 80 0.48 5.90 13.34
CA GLU A 80 1.38 6.44 12.32
C GLU A 80 0.67 7.49 11.46
N SER A 81 1.35 8.60 11.21
CA SER A 81 0.89 9.68 10.33
C SER A 81 1.86 9.93 9.19
N GLU A 82 1.31 10.24 8.03
CA GLU A 82 2.09 10.69 6.87
C GLU A 82 2.50 12.15 7.04
N VAL A 83 3.75 12.46 6.64
CA VAL A 83 4.30 13.82 6.61
C VAL A 83 4.54 14.21 5.15
N ARG A 84 3.88 15.26 4.71
CA ARG A 84 4.02 15.82 3.35
C ARG A 84 4.71 17.17 3.42
N VAL A 85 5.74 17.37 2.60
CA VAL A 85 6.51 18.62 2.55
C VAL A 85 6.06 19.58 1.44
N ASN A 86 5.27 19.07 0.50
CA ASN A 86 4.75 19.82 -0.63
C ASN A 86 3.22 19.81 -0.65
N GLN A 87 2.59 20.09 0.48
CA GLN A 87 1.20 20.48 0.42
C GLN A 87 1.16 21.78 -0.37
N THR A 88 0.84 21.66 -1.66
CA THR A 88 0.22 22.79 -2.32
C THR A 88 -1.06 23.03 -1.53
N SER A 89 -1.26 24.28 -1.13
CA SER A 89 -2.53 24.79 -0.61
C SER A 89 -3.69 24.64 -1.61
N GLY A 90 -3.67 23.58 -2.38
CA GLY A 90 -4.64 23.07 -3.33
C GLY A 90 -5.65 22.11 -2.72
N ASP A 91 -5.59 21.78 -1.45
CA ASP A 91 -6.77 21.61 -0.62
C ASP A 91 -7.40 23.02 -0.43
N VAL A 92 -7.63 23.69 -1.56
CA VAL A 92 -8.58 24.79 -1.66
C VAL A 92 -9.86 24.19 -1.10
N ALA A 93 -10.25 24.68 0.07
CA ALA A 93 -11.51 24.38 0.69
C ALA A 93 -12.54 24.24 -0.42
N ALA A 94 -13.20 23.08 -0.49
CA ALA A 94 -14.24 22.90 -1.48
C ALA A 94 -15.16 24.10 -1.32
N LYS A 95 -15.28 24.92 -2.35
CA LYS A 95 -16.17 26.07 -2.29
C LYS A 95 -17.57 25.50 -2.09
N ASN A 96 -18.24 25.93 -1.04
CA ASN A 96 -19.65 25.62 -0.86
C ASN A 96 -20.36 25.94 -2.16
N ALA A 97 -20.96 24.95 -2.80
CA ALA A 97 -21.57 25.08 -4.13
C ALA A 97 -22.71 26.12 -4.15
N THR A 98 -23.25 26.48 -2.99
CA THR A 98 -24.36 27.42 -2.84
C THR A 98 -23.89 28.85 -2.52
N THR A 99 -22.82 29.00 -1.74
CA THR A 99 -22.38 30.33 -1.25
C THR A 99 -21.08 30.80 -1.85
N GLY A 100 -20.32 29.93 -2.55
CA GLY A 100 -18.99 30.25 -3.06
C GLY A 100 -17.94 30.54 -1.97
N ALA A 101 -18.33 30.49 -0.70
CA ALA A 101 -17.42 30.70 0.42
C ALA A 101 -16.49 29.50 0.59
N PRO A 102 -15.21 29.70 0.96
CA PRO A 102 -14.33 28.59 1.32
C PRO A 102 -14.94 27.86 2.53
N GLU A 103 -15.27 26.59 2.40
CA GLU A 103 -15.48 25.74 3.55
C GLU A 103 -14.10 25.55 4.21
N GLU A 104 -13.88 26.18 5.36
CA GLU A 104 -12.79 25.81 6.25
C GLU A 104 -13.04 24.36 6.68
N LYS A 105 -12.57 23.41 5.90
CA LYS A 105 -12.28 22.08 6.45
C LYS A 105 -11.10 22.29 7.39
N THR A 106 -11.43 22.52 8.64
CA THR A 106 -10.50 22.36 9.74
C THR A 106 -10.10 20.89 9.74
N GLU A 107 -9.16 20.50 8.87
CA GLU A 107 -8.46 19.24 8.98
C GLU A 107 -7.48 19.34 10.16
N LEU A 108 -8.03 19.66 11.32
CA LEU A 108 -7.36 19.53 12.59
C LEU A 108 -6.93 18.06 12.71
N ASN A 109 -5.68 17.82 12.32
CA ASN A 109 -4.89 16.70 12.79
C ASN A 109 -5.50 15.34 12.50
N LYS A 110 -5.43 14.89 11.26
CA LYS A 110 -5.49 13.44 11.00
C LYS A 110 -4.19 12.80 11.50
N LEU A 111 -3.99 12.78 12.82
CA LEU A 111 -3.15 11.77 13.45
C LEU A 111 -3.74 10.42 13.02
N ALA A 112 -2.91 9.46 12.65
CA ALA A 112 -3.39 8.14 12.20
C ALA A 112 -3.86 8.06 10.73
N THR A 113 -3.16 8.75 9.84
CA THR A 113 -3.43 8.63 8.39
C THR A 113 -2.92 7.32 7.80
N ARG A 114 -1.98 6.65 8.49
CA ARG A 114 -1.32 5.42 8.06
C ARG A 114 -1.65 4.27 9.01
N ASP A 115 -0.69 3.36 9.28
CA ASP A 115 -0.92 2.17 10.11
C ASP A 115 -1.22 2.57 11.55
N THR A 116 -2.45 2.34 11.97
CA THR A 116 -2.96 2.65 13.31
C THR A 116 -3.82 1.50 13.78
N PHE A 117 -3.36 0.79 14.80
CA PHE A 117 -4.01 -0.42 15.27
C PHE A 117 -3.70 -0.72 16.74
N ALA A 118 -4.53 -1.57 17.32
CA ALA A 118 -4.23 -2.32 18.53
C ALA A 118 -4.39 -3.81 18.26
N GLY A 119 -3.69 -4.64 19.05
CA GLY A 119 -3.75 -6.08 18.86
C GLY A 119 -3.19 -6.87 20.02
N ILE A 120 -3.30 -8.18 19.90
CA ILE A 120 -2.71 -9.16 20.82
C ILE A 120 -1.89 -10.18 20.03
N GLU A 121 -0.82 -10.65 20.63
CA GLU A 121 0.09 -11.61 20.07
C GLU A 121 0.43 -12.66 21.13
N GLY A 122 0.64 -13.91 20.74
CA GLY A 122 1.00 -15.02 21.61
C GLY A 122 1.40 -16.25 20.82
N GLY A 123 1.44 -17.42 21.46
CA GLY A 123 1.76 -18.68 20.79
C GLY A 123 0.81 -19.07 19.66
N PHE A 124 -0.39 -18.51 19.64
CA PHE A 124 -1.38 -18.68 18.58
C PHE A 124 -1.13 -17.79 17.33
N GLY A 125 -0.19 -16.86 17.40
CA GLY A 125 0.04 -15.84 16.39
C GLY A 125 -0.44 -14.46 16.82
N GLN A 126 -0.96 -13.64 15.89
CA GLN A 126 -1.34 -12.24 16.13
C GLN A 126 -2.75 -11.96 15.63
N VAL A 127 -3.53 -11.26 16.44
CA VAL A 127 -4.78 -10.61 16.03
C VAL A 127 -4.64 -9.12 16.21
N LYS A 128 -4.97 -8.34 15.18
CA LYS A 128 -4.97 -6.87 15.26
C LYS A 128 -6.19 -6.27 14.57
N VAL A 129 -6.61 -5.11 15.07
CA VAL A 129 -7.75 -4.34 14.59
C VAL A 129 -7.39 -2.88 14.42
N GLY A 130 -7.91 -2.22 13.39
CA GLY A 130 -7.67 -0.80 13.17
C GLY A 130 -7.65 -0.41 11.69
N LYS A 131 -6.56 0.26 11.29
CA LYS A 131 -6.25 0.69 9.93
C LYS A 131 -4.82 0.29 9.61
N PHE A 132 -4.62 -0.57 8.65
CA PHE A 132 -3.28 -1.02 8.21
C PHE A 132 -3.34 -1.71 6.85
N ASP A 133 -2.16 -2.00 6.29
CA ASP A 133 -2.05 -2.63 4.97
C ASP A 133 -2.68 -4.03 4.94
N THR A 134 -3.44 -4.32 3.87
CA THR A 134 -4.04 -5.64 3.66
C THR A 134 -2.97 -6.72 3.40
N PRO A 135 -3.25 -8.00 3.70
CA PRO A 135 -2.37 -9.11 3.34
C PRO A 135 -1.98 -9.13 1.85
N MET A 136 -2.92 -8.83 0.95
CA MET A 136 -2.66 -8.69 -0.49
C MET A 136 -1.63 -7.62 -0.80
N LYS A 137 -1.70 -6.46 -0.13
CA LYS A 137 -0.71 -5.39 -0.29
C LYS A 137 0.66 -5.81 0.19
N VAL A 138 0.74 -6.46 1.35
CA VAL A 138 2.00 -6.95 1.91
C VAL A 138 2.65 -8.01 1.02
N ALA A 139 1.86 -8.85 0.36
CA ALA A 139 2.35 -9.94 -0.49
C ALA A 139 3.25 -9.48 -1.65
N ARG A 140 3.18 -8.20 -2.10
CA ARG A 140 4.08 -7.70 -3.16
C ARG A 140 5.52 -7.48 -2.69
N SER A 141 5.76 -7.37 -1.39
CA SER A 141 7.03 -6.88 -0.83
C SER A 141 8.26 -7.67 -1.27
N ALA A 142 8.12 -8.97 -1.55
CA ALA A 142 9.21 -9.80 -2.04
C ALA A 142 9.77 -9.29 -3.39
N ALA A 143 8.92 -8.80 -4.30
CA ALA A 143 9.30 -8.35 -5.64
C ALA A 143 9.43 -6.82 -5.77
N ASP A 144 9.12 -6.05 -4.70
CA ASP A 144 9.08 -4.59 -4.75
C ASP A 144 10.47 -3.97 -4.61
N LEU A 145 11.09 -3.58 -5.72
CA LEU A 145 12.42 -2.97 -5.76
C LEU A 145 12.40 -1.44 -5.63
N PHE A 146 11.27 -0.76 -5.92
CA PHE A 146 11.17 0.69 -5.99
C PHE A 146 10.05 1.27 -5.11
N GLY A 147 9.65 0.55 -4.06
CA GLY A 147 8.54 0.98 -3.19
C GLY A 147 8.67 2.40 -2.66
N ASP A 148 7.61 3.20 -2.81
CA ASP A 148 7.53 4.62 -2.49
C ASP A 148 8.50 5.53 -3.29
N GLN A 149 9.08 5.05 -4.41
CA GLN A 149 10.00 5.81 -5.25
C GLN A 149 9.46 5.94 -6.68
N LEU A 150 10.15 6.73 -7.49
CA LEU A 150 9.93 6.74 -8.92
C LEU A 150 10.16 5.32 -9.48
N GLY A 151 9.21 4.82 -10.28
CA GLY A 151 9.21 3.44 -10.77
C GLY A 151 8.55 2.45 -9.82
N ASP A 152 7.82 2.88 -8.79
CA ASP A 152 7.04 1.99 -7.93
C ASP A 152 6.11 1.10 -8.75
N MET A 153 6.19 -0.21 -8.53
CA MET A 153 5.39 -1.19 -9.27
C MET A 153 3.88 -0.96 -9.14
N ARG A 154 3.42 -0.31 -8.06
CA ARG A 154 2.01 0.02 -7.85
C ARG A 154 1.44 0.92 -8.94
N ASN A 155 2.25 1.73 -9.60
CA ASN A 155 1.79 2.54 -10.73
C ASN A 155 1.19 1.67 -11.85
N ILE A 156 1.73 0.47 -12.06
CA ILE A 156 1.24 -0.50 -13.05
C ILE A 156 0.18 -1.42 -12.45
N THR A 157 0.41 -1.94 -11.24
CA THR A 157 -0.48 -2.95 -10.63
C THR A 157 -1.81 -2.37 -10.17
N SER A 158 -1.88 -1.05 -9.91
CA SER A 158 -3.09 -0.35 -9.50
C SER A 158 -3.83 0.34 -10.66
N ALA A 159 -3.31 0.26 -11.89
CA ALA A 159 -3.97 0.86 -13.04
C ALA A 159 -5.23 0.06 -13.41
N GLY A 160 -6.38 0.73 -13.46
CA GLY A 160 -7.70 0.12 -13.59
C GLY A 160 -8.27 -0.36 -12.26
N ALA A 161 -7.67 -1.36 -11.63
CA ALA A 161 -8.17 -1.96 -10.39
C ALA A 161 -7.15 -1.86 -9.25
N LYS A 162 -7.43 -1.05 -8.24
CA LYS A 162 -6.52 -0.82 -7.11
C LYS A 162 -6.74 -1.86 -6.00
N PHE A 163 -5.67 -2.59 -5.65
CA PHE A 163 -5.65 -3.61 -4.58
C PHE A 163 -4.62 -3.35 -3.47
N ASP A 164 -3.78 -2.35 -3.60
CA ASP A 164 -2.79 -2.00 -2.57
C ASP A 164 -3.43 -1.11 -1.50
N LEU A 165 -4.39 -1.67 -0.75
CA LEU A 165 -5.27 -0.96 0.15
C LEU A 165 -4.74 -0.89 1.59
N ARG A 166 -5.19 0.15 2.31
CA ARG A 166 -5.08 0.34 3.77
C ARG A 166 -6.44 0.79 4.28
N PRO A 167 -7.40 -0.15 4.36
CA PRO A 167 -8.76 0.20 4.77
C PRO A 167 -8.83 0.53 6.26
N ASN A 168 -9.84 1.31 6.64
CA ASN A 168 -10.28 1.39 8.03
C ASN A 168 -11.05 0.13 8.41
N ASN A 169 -11.30 -0.05 9.71
CA ASN A 169 -12.13 -1.13 10.27
C ASN A 169 -11.68 -2.54 9.89
N ILE A 170 -10.38 -2.72 9.64
CA ILE A 170 -9.82 -4.01 9.30
C ILE A 170 -9.52 -4.81 10.57
N ILE A 171 -9.92 -6.08 10.57
CA ILE A 171 -9.46 -7.10 11.52
C ILE A 171 -8.62 -8.12 10.78
N GLN A 172 -7.48 -8.50 11.35
CA GLN A 172 -6.57 -9.48 10.76
C GLN A 172 -6.11 -10.49 11.81
N TYR A 173 -6.09 -11.75 11.41
CA TYR A 173 -5.33 -12.81 12.06
C TYR A 173 -4.11 -13.15 11.22
N GLN A 174 -2.99 -13.42 11.90
CA GLN A 174 -1.75 -13.90 11.30
C GLN A 174 -1.19 -15.03 12.14
N THR A 175 -0.82 -16.15 11.50
CA THR A 175 -0.21 -17.28 12.20
C THR A 175 1.18 -16.94 12.74
N PRO A 176 1.67 -17.69 13.73
CA PRO A 176 3.11 -17.74 13.98
C PRO A 176 3.86 -18.13 12.70
N GLU A 177 5.14 -17.83 12.66
CA GLU A 177 6.02 -18.34 11.61
C GLU A 177 6.35 -19.81 11.87
N MET A 178 6.17 -20.62 10.85
CA MET A 178 6.37 -22.09 10.92
C MET A 178 7.24 -22.52 9.73
N GLY A 179 8.54 -22.73 9.96
CA GLY A 179 9.47 -23.13 8.89
C GLY A 179 9.47 -22.13 7.72
N GLY A 180 9.58 -20.84 8.02
CA GLY A 180 9.54 -19.76 7.04
C GLY A 180 8.14 -19.43 6.50
N LEU A 181 7.11 -20.25 6.77
CA LEU A 181 5.73 -20.03 6.31
C LEU A 181 4.94 -19.17 7.30
N ARG A 182 4.14 -18.25 6.76
CA ARG A 182 3.20 -17.42 7.51
C ARG A 182 1.93 -17.19 6.69
N PHE A 183 0.78 -17.42 7.31
CA PHE A 183 -0.52 -17.13 6.72
C PHE A 183 -1.14 -15.90 7.39
N ALA A 184 -1.79 -15.04 6.62
CA ALA A 184 -2.57 -13.92 7.11
C ALA A 184 -3.94 -13.88 6.45
N LEU A 185 -4.98 -13.60 7.25
CA LEU A 185 -6.36 -13.42 6.80
C LEU A 185 -6.90 -12.14 7.41
N ALA A 186 -7.45 -11.27 6.57
CA ALA A 186 -8.06 -10.02 6.98
C ALA A 186 -9.48 -9.89 6.43
N TYR A 187 -10.32 -9.26 7.23
CA TYR A 187 -11.70 -8.95 6.90
C TYR A 187 -12.01 -7.49 7.23
N VAL A 188 -12.70 -6.82 6.33
CA VAL A 188 -13.22 -5.47 6.52
C VAL A 188 -14.71 -5.56 6.30
N PRO A 189 -15.54 -5.43 7.37
CA PRO A 189 -16.99 -5.45 7.23
C PRO A 189 -17.49 -4.23 6.46
N HIS A 190 -16.81 -3.08 6.67
CA HIS A 190 -17.16 -1.80 6.06
C HIS A 190 -15.90 -0.93 5.99
N SER A 191 -15.57 -0.37 4.84
CA SER A 191 -14.31 0.38 4.63
C SER A 191 -14.27 1.77 5.29
N GLY A 192 -15.30 2.13 6.05
CA GLY A 192 -15.38 3.42 6.77
C GLY A 192 -15.78 4.61 5.88
N ALA A 193 -16.05 4.41 4.60
CA ALA A 193 -16.84 5.37 3.85
C ALA A 193 -18.25 5.41 4.45
N VAL A 194 -18.86 6.58 4.50
CA VAL A 194 -20.29 6.70 4.84
C VAL A 194 -21.03 5.70 3.95
N ALA A 195 -21.87 4.85 4.55
CA ALA A 195 -22.70 3.92 3.80
C ALA A 195 -23.34 4.67 2.64
N GLU A 196 -22.98 4.31 1.40
CA GLU A 196 -23.62 4.94 0.25
C GLU A 196 -25.02 4.38 0.15
N THR A 197 -25.97 5.15 0.67
CA THR A 197 -27.39 4.83 0.52
C THR A 197 -27.79 5.12 -0.92
N ASN A 198 -28.25 4.11 -1.63
CA ASN A 198 -28.86 4.34 -2.93
C ASN A 198 -30.10 5.22 -2.74
N SER A 199 -30.05 6.45 -3.24
CA SER A 199 -31.11 7.44 -3.05
C SER A 199 -32.47 7.01 -3.63
N THR A 200 -32.49 6.02 -4.53
CA THR A 200 -33.70 5.50 -5.15
C THR A 200 -34.28 4.33 -4.39
N THR A 201 -33.45 3.47 -3.80
CA THR A 201 -33.91 2.22 -3.17
C THR A 201 -33.81 2.24 -1.64
N GLY A 202 -33.12 3.24 -1.05
CA GLY A 202 -32.82 3.30 0.39
C GLY A 202 -31.89 2.19 0.88
N VAL A 203 -31.32 1.38 -0.01
CA VAL A 203 -30.45 0.26 0.35
C VAL A 203 -29.05 0.78 0.61
N GLU A 204 -28.50 0.49 1.78
CA GLU A 204 -27.09 0.71 2.09
C GLU A 204 -26.24 -0.35 1.42
N THR A 205 -25.13 0.07 0.83
CA THR A 205 -24.12 -0.84 0.28
C THR A 205 -22.96 -1.01 1.23
N GLU A 206 -22.59 -2.25 1.48
CA GLU A 206 -21.46 -2.61 2.30
C GLU A 206 -20.20 -2.68 1.42
N ASN A 207 -19.26 -1.73 1.59
CA ASN A 207 -17.96 -1.71 0.93
C ASN A 207 -16.95 -2.55 1.73
N GLY A 208 -17.22 -3.82 1.91
CA GLY A 208 -16.35 -4.75 2.62
C GLY A 208 -15.33 -5.41 1.70
N LEU A 209 -14.30 -5.98 2.29
CA LEU A 209 -13.33 -6.81 1.58
C LEU A 209 -12.85 -7.98 2.44
N THR A 210 -12.38 -9.01 1.76
CA THR A 210 -11.60 -10.12 2.36
C THR A 210 -10.25 -10.17 1.66
N SER A 211 -9.18 -10.22 2.45
CA SER A 211 -7.81 -10.28 1.93
C SER A 211 -7.03 -11.37 2.66
N MET A 212 -6.27 -12.18 1.93
CA MET A 212 -5.45 -13.22 2.51
C MET A 212 -4.09 -13.30 1.83
N SER A 213 -3.09 -13.81 2.54
CA SER A 213 -1.78 -14.13 1.98
C SER A 213 -1.13 -15.33 2.65
N LEU A 214 -0.37 -16.06 1.86
CA LEU A 214 0.59 -17.06 2.31
C LEU A 214 1.97 -16.58 1.90
N SER A 215 2.87 -16.40 2.85
CA SER A 215 4.25 -16.01 2.60
C SER A 215 5.22 -17.07 3.07
N TYR A 216 6.33 -17.19 2.36
CA TYR A 216 7.47 -18.02 2.70
C TYR A 216 8.74 -17.18 2.66
N ASN A 217 9.55 -17.26 3.70
CA ASN A 217 10.81 -16.52 3.78
C ASN A 217 11.84 -17.33 4.56
N GLU A 218 12.63 -18.13 3.84
CA GLU A 218 13.69 -18.92 4.43
C GLU A 218 14.85 -19.11 3.44
N GLY A 219 16.07 -19.03 3.94
CA GLY A 219 17.29 -19.16 3.15
C GLY A 219 17.38 -18.09 2.06
N ASN A 220 17.48 -18.52 0.81
CA ASN A 220 17.61 -17.64 -0.35
C ASN A 220 16.27 -17.29 -1.01
N LEU A 221 15.16 -17.88 -0.58
CA LEU A 221 13.85 -17.73 -1.20
C LEU A 221 12.92 -16.89 -0.32
N ALA A 222 12.35 -15.84 -0.90
CA ALA A 222 11.16 -15.18 -0.39
C ALA A 222 10.05 -15.25 -1.43
N ALA A 223 8.87 -15.70 -1.02
CA ALA A 223 7.72 -15.85 -1.88
C ALA A 223 6.45 -15.41 -1.17
N ALA A 224 5.49 -14.86 -1.88
CA ALA A 224 4.18 -14.56 -1.32
C ALA A 224 3.08 -14.72 -2.35
N LEU A 225 2.02 -15.42 -1.97
CA LEU A 225 0.77 -15.52 -2.70
C LEU A 225 -0.27 -14.69 -1.93
N GLY A 226 -0.93 -13.74 -2.60
CA GLY A 226 -1.98 -12.92 -2.04
C GLY A 226 -3.27 -13.03 -2.85
N HIS A 227 -4.41 -12.98 -2.17
CA HIS A 227 -5.72 -12.87 -2.80
C HIS A 227 -6.57 -11.86 -2.05
N GLU A 228 -7.30 -11.02 -2.79
CA GLU A 228 -8.22 -10.04 -2.22
C GLU A 228 -9.48 -9.96 -3.07
N SER A 229 -10.62 -9.90 -2.41
CA SER A 229 -11.93 -9.73 -3.04
C SER A 229 -12.70 -8.64 -2.31
N THR A 230 -13.24 -7.68 -3.07
CA THR A 230 -14.12 -6.63 -2.53
C THR A 230 -15.56 -6.97 -2.82
N GLN A 231 -16.45 -6.57 -1.91
CA GLN A 231 -17.86 -6.61 -2.17
C GLN A 231 -18.26 -5.59 -3.23
N LYS A 232 -19.37 -5.82 -3.90
CA LYS A 232 -19.90 -4.88 -4.91
C LYS A 232 -20.43 -3.64 -4.20
N ASP A 233 -19.96 -2.47 -4.57
CA ASP A 233 -20.52 -1.20 -4.17
C ASP A 233 -21.35 -0.55 -5.31
N ILE A 234 -21.94 0.60 -5.01
CA ILE A 234 -22.80 1.32 -5.97
C ILE A 234 -21.97 1.93 -7.12
N LYS A 235 -20.74 2.35 -6.84
CA LYS A 235 -19.91 3.08 -7.81
C LYS A 235 -18.97 2.18 -8.59
N ASP A 236 -18.26 1.31 -7.86
CA ASP A 236 -17.06 0.69 -8.40
C ASP A 236 -17.25 -0.76 -8.86
N GLY A 237 -18.34 -1.41 -8.47
CA GLY A 237 -18.55 -2.82 -8.79
C GLY A 237 -17.62 -3.77 -8.02
N LYS A 238 -17.83 -5.06 -8.23
CA LYS A 238 -17.01 -6.10 -7.59
C LYS A 238 -15.66 -6.23 -8.27
N ARG A 239 -14.60 -6.39 -7.47
CA ARG A 239 -13.26 -6.68 -7.96
C ARG A 239 -12.60 -7.76 -7.11
N ASP A 240 -11.77 -8.56 -7.74
CA ASP A 240 -10.90 -9.54 -7.08
C ASP A 240 -9.55 -9.61 -7.78
N ALA A 241 -8.51 -9.98 -7.05
CA ALA A 241 -7.20 -10.24 -7.62
C ALA A 241 -6.43 -11.32 -6.87
N THR A 242 -5.60 -12.02 -7.63
CA THR A 242 -4.58 -12.93 -7.10
C THR A 242 -3.20 -12.43 -7.52
N ARG A 243 -2.24 -12.46 -6.60
CA ARG A 243 -0.88 -11.94 -6.77
C ARG A 243 0.12 -12.97 -6.31
N LEU A 244 1.18 -13.16 -7.09
CA LEU A 244 2.37 -13.92 -6.73
C LEU A 244 3.59 -13.00 -6.82
N ALA A 245 4.38 -12.93 -5.76
CA ALA A 245 5.66 -12.23 -5.72
C ALA A 245 6.75 -13.19 -5.27
N LEU A 246 7.87 -13.16 -5.95
CA LEU A 246 9.01 -14.05 -5.73
C LEU A 246 10.30 -13.23 -5.66
N ALA A 247 11.21 -13.61 -4.79
CA ALA A 247 12.61 -13.16 -4.80
C ALA A 247 13.53 -14.35 -4.50
N TYR A 248 14.60 -14.46 -5.25
CA TYR A 248 15.62 -15.49 -5.05
C TYR A 248 17.02 -14.90 -5.09
N LYS A 249 17.79 -15.12 -4.03
CA LYS A 249 19.22 -14.77 -4.00
C LYS A 249 20.01 -15.85 -4.72
N VAL A 250 20.36 -15.57 -5.99
CA VAL A 250 21.14 -16.49 -6.83
C VAL A 250 22.59 -16.56 -6.34
N MET A 251 23.10 -15.42 -5.87
CA MET A 251 24.43 -15.25 -5.26
C MET A 251 24.28 -14.27 -4.09
N PRO A 252 25.28 -14.14 -3.19
CA PRO A 252 25.24 -13.17 -2.09
C PRO A 252 24.94 -11.74 -2.55
N ASP A 253 25.42 -11.37 -3.74
CA ASP A 253 25.31 -10.02 -4.29
C ASP A 253 24.19 -9.85 -5.32
N LEU A 254 23.53 -10.95 -5.77
CA LEU A 254 22.50 -10.92 -6.82
C LEU A 254 21.21 -11.52 -6.34
N LYS A 255 20.16 -10.69 -6.30
CA LYS A 255 18.77 -11.08 -6.07
C LYS A 255 17.96 -10.86 -7.36
N LEU A 256 17.26 -11.90 -7.79
CA LEU A 256 16.26 -11.83 -8.87
C LEU A 256 14.87 -11.75 -8.26
N VAL A 257 13.97 -11.02 -8.92
CA VAL A 257 12.57 -10.93 -8.51
C VAL A 257 11.63 -11.25 -9.67
N GLY A 258 10.49 -11.85 -9.35
CA GLY A 258 9.40 -12.13 -10.27
C GLY A 258 8.07 -11.72 -9.66
N PHE A 259 7.16 -11.25 -10.50
CA PHE A 259 5.84 -10.80 -10.09
C PHE A 259 4.77 -11.19 -11.10
N TYR A 260 3.61 -11.60 -10.58
CA TYR A 260 2.41 -11.84 -11.36
C TYR A 260 1.19 -11.36 -10.59
N GLN A 261 0.27 -10.69 -11.27
CA GLN A 261 -1.05 -10.35 -10.75
C GLN A 261 -2.10 -10.55 -11.82
N ASN A 262 -3.20 -11.20 -11.48
CA ASN A 262 -4.41 -11.23 -12.28
C ASN A 262 -5.51 -10.52 -11.50
N ALA A 263 -6.09 -9.47 -12.07
CA ALA A 263 -7.14 -8.67 -11.47
C ALA A 263 -8.38 -8.70 -12.36
N ASN A 264 -9.51 -9.04 -11.76
CA ASN A 264 -10.83 -8.98 -12.38
C ASN A 264 -11.57 -7.78 -11.81
N TYR A 265 -12.06 -6.91 -12.67
CA TYR A 265 -12.81 -5.72 -12.24
C TYR A 265 -13.82 -5.33 -13.30
N MET A 266 -15.06 -5.63 -13.02
CA MET A 266 -16.18 -5.17 -13.83
C MET A 266 -16.84 -3.99 -13.11
N THR A 267 -16.77 -2.80 -13.70
CA THR A 267 -17.43 -1.61 -13.17
C THR A 267 -18.94 -1.73 -13.20
N THR A 268 -19.65 -0.88 -12.46
CA THR A 268 -21.12 -0.83 -12.50
C THR A 268 -21.67 -0.43 -13.87
N ALA A 269 -20.89 0.27 -14.69
CA ALA A 269 -21.20 0.60 -16.09
C ALA A 269 -20.85 -0.54 -17.07
N SER A 270 -20.58 -1.75 -16.57
CA SER A 270 -20.20 -2.93 -17.37
C SER A 270 -18.93 -2.74 -18.21
N VAL A 271 -18.01 -1.90 -17.74
CA VAL A 271 -16.68 -1.74 -18.34
C VAL A 271 -15.71 -2.70 -17.63
N ASP A 272 -15.02 -3.53 -18.41
CA ASP A 272 -13.97 -4.40 -17.88
C ASP A 272 -12.65 -3.63 -17.71
N GLU A 273 -12.32 -3.28 -16.47
CA GLU A 273 -11.06 -2.62 -16.06
C GLU A 273 -10.05 -3.62 -15.48
N GLY A 274 -10.32 -4.92 -15.63
CA GLY A 274 -9.41 -5.99 -15.24
C GLY A 274 -8.11 -5.98 -16.03
N SER A 275 -7.09 -6.67 -15.50
CA SER A 275 -5.78 -6.74 -16.16
C SER A 275 -4.92 -7.87 -15.61
N LYS A 276 -3.97 -8.32 -16.43
CA LYS A 276 -2.85 -9.16 -15.99
C LYS A 276 -1.58 -8.34 -15.99
N VAL A 277 -0.81 -8.43 -14.88
CA VAL A 277 0.49 -7.79 -14.76
C VAL A 277 1.55 -8.85 -14.54
N THR A 278 2.59 -8.83 -15.36
CA THR A 278 3.79 -9.63 -15.18
C THR A 278 5.00 -8.72 -14.97
N GLY A 279 5.93 -9.14 -14.14
CA GLY A 279 7.12 -8.35 -13.85
C GLY A 279 8.32 -9.21 -13.51
N TYR A 280 9.48 -8.71 -13.83
CA TYR A 280 10.76 -9.30 -13.44
C TYR A 280 11.77 -8.18 -13.19
N GLY A 281 12.73 -8.47 -12.33
CA GLY A 281 13.76 -7.51 -11.99
C GLY A 281 14.94 -8.16 -11.28
N ALA A 282 15.93 -7.33 -11.00
CA ALA A 282 17.13 -7.72 -10.30
C ALA A 282 17.63 -6.60 -9.38
N GLU A 283 18.29 -7.01 -8.33
CA GLU A 283 19.07 -6.17 -7.44
C GLU A 283 20.48 -6.75 -7.33
N TYR A 284 21.50 -5.92 -7.64
CA TYR A 284 22.89 -6.31 -7.62
C TYR A 284 23.71 -5.38 -6.72
N GLN A 285 24.41 -5.95 -5.76
CA GLN A 285 25.31 -5.22 -4.87
C GLN A 285 26.65 -5.03 -5.53
N ILE A 286 26.86 -3.89 -6.21
CA ILE A 286 28.14 -3.53 -6.83
C ILE A 286 29.25 -3.43 -5.78
N ILE A 287 28.91 -2.86 -4.62
CA ILE A 287 29.75 -2.84 -3.43
C ILE A 287 28.90 -3.36 -2.28
N PRO A 288 29.18 -4.54 -1.71
CA PRO A 288 28.39 -5.13 -0.64
C PRO A 288 28.07 -4.13 0.48
N ASN A 289 26.81 -4.05 0.86
CA ASN A 289 26.27 -3.16 1.89
C ASN A 289 26.45 -1.64 1.63
N HIS A 290 26.95 -1.23 0.47
CA HIS A 290 27.19 0.19 0.17
C HIS A 290 26.53 0.68 -1.11
N THR A 291 26.65 -0.07 -2.20
CA THR A 291 26.15 0.41 -3.49
C THR A 291 25.35 -0.69 -4.17
N VAL A 292 24.07 -0.42 -4.43
CA VAL A 292 23.11 -1.38 -4.96
C VAL A 292 22.53 -0.84 -6.26
N LEU A 293 22.62 -1.60 -7.33
CA LEU A 293 21.93 -1.36 -8.60
C LEU A 293 20.62 -2.16 -8.59
N ARG A 294 19.53 -1.53 -9.05
CA ARG A 294 18.21 -2.15 -9.16
C ARG A 294 17.62 -1.88 -10.53
N ALA A 295 16.93 -2.87 -11.07
CA ALA A 295 16.14 -2.69 -12.28
C ALA A 295 14.93 -3.61 -12.29
N HIS A 296 13.83 -3.16 -12.89
CA HIS A 296 12.70 -4.01 -13.20
C HIS A 296 11.97 -3.60 -14.48
N VAL A 297 11.25 -4.54 -15.04
CA VAL A 297 10.29 -4.36 -16.11
C VAL A 297 8.96 -4.93 -15.65
N MET A 298 7.88 -4.16 -15.87
CA MET A 298 6.51 -4.54 -15.55
C MET A 298 5.63 -4.35 -16.78
N ASP A 299 4.97 -5.41 -17.23
CA ASP A 299 4.05 -5.40 -18.35
C ASP A 299 2.62 -5.58 -17.84
N ARG A 300 1.71 -4.69 -18.23
CA ARG A 300 0.28 -4.75 -17.95
C ARG A 300 -0.49 -4.98 -19.25
N ALA A 301 -1.12 -6.11 -19.35
CA ALA A 301 -2.11 -6.43 -20.37
C ALA A 301 -3.51 -6.17 -19.78
N ALA A 302 -4.18 -5.12 -20.25
CA ALA A 302 -5.52 -4.75 -19.82
C ALA A 302 -6.58 -5.53 -20.59
N ASN A 303 -7.72 -5.85 -19.93
CA ASN A 303 -8.86 -6.44 -20.62
C ASN A 303 -9.53 -5.45 -21.58
N LYS A 304 -9.49 -4.16 -21.19
CA LYS A 304 -9.96 -3.05 -22.02
C LYS A 304 -9.03 -2.83 -23.21
N ALA A 305 -9.58 -2.70 -24.40
CA ALA A 305 -8.82 -2.47 -25.62
C ALA A 305 -7.99 -1.18 -25.55
N ASN A 306 -6.76 -1.23 -26.08
CA ASN A 306 -5.83 -0.11 -26.14
C ASN A 306 -5.47 0.50 -24.77
N ALA A 307 -5.48 -0.32 -23.69
CA ALA A 307 -5.19 0.17 -22.35
C ALA A 307 -3.97 -0.53 -21.70
N ASP A 308 -3.12 -1.14 -22.50
CA ASP A 308 -1.88 -1.77 -22.04
C ASP A 308 -0.84 -0.73 -21.63
N SER A 309 0.05 -1.11 -20.72
CA SER A 309 1.14 -0.25 -20.27
C SER A 309 2.37 -1.08 -19.89
N LYS A 310 3.55 -0.56 -20.24
CA LYS A 310 4.82 -1.18 -19.88
C LYS A 310 5.69 -0.20 -19.12
N MET A 311 6.14 -0.56 -17.94
CA MET A 311 7.06 0.22 -17.13
C MET A 311 8.45 -0.41 -17.11
N THR A 312 9.46 0.43 -17.20
CA THR A 312 10.86 0.08 -16.94
C THR A 312 11.43 1.05 -15.93
N ALA A 313 12.12 0.55 -14.92
CA ALA A 313 12.83 1.38 -13.95
C ALA A 313 14.23 0.82 -13.71
N ILE A 314 15.18 1.74 -13.53
CA ILE A 314 16.55 1.47 -13.10
C ILE A 314 16.92 2.47 -12.01
N GLY A 315 17.68 2.03 -11.03
CA GLY A 315 18.10 2.88 -9.91
C GLY A 315 19.38 2.39 -9.28
N ILE A 316 20.05 3.34 -8.64
CA ILE A 316 21.26 3.09 -7.85
C ILE A 316 21.05 3.66 -6.45
N ASP A 317 21.33 2.86 -5.43
CA ASP A 317 21.34 3.29 -4.03
C ASP A 317 22.76 3.39 -3.51
N ARG A 318 23.06 4.47 -2.78
CA ARG A 318 24.23 4.58 -1.93
C ARG A 318 23.80 4.46 -0.47
N ILE A 319 24.12 3.35 0.14
CA ILE A 319 23.83 3.04 1.55
C ILE A 319 24.95 3.64 2.40
N ILE A 320 24.64 4.52 3.31
CA ILE A 320 25.58 5.13 4.26
C ILE A 320 25.52 4.37 5.58
N SER A 321 24.31 4.06 6.06
CA SER A 321 24.06 3.23 7.25
C SER A 321 22.77 2.44 7.06
N LYS A 322 22.34 1.69 8.06
CA LYS A 322 21.03 1.02 8.04
C LYS A 322 19.87 2.01 7.95
N GLU A 323 20.07 3.20 8.52
CA GLU A 323 19.06 4.26 8.62
C GLU A 323 19.11 5.23 7.43
N LEU A 324 20.30 5.47 6.82
CA LEU A 324 20.49 6.52 5.82
C LEU A 324 20.96 5.97 4.48
N ARG A 325 20.23 6.31 3.42
CA ARG A 325 20.62 6.06 2.03
C ARG A 325 20.27 7.24 1.13
N PHE A 326 21.05 7.38 0.07
CA PHE A 326 20.76 8.22 -1.08
C PHE A 326 20.47 7.35 -2.29
N TYR A 327 19.72 7.86 -3.25
CA TYR A 327 19.42 7.11 -4.47
C TYR A 327 19.25 8.03 -5.67
N ALA A 328 19.45 7.45 -6.85
CA ALA A 328 19.05 8.04 -8.13
C ALA A 328 18.29 6.99 -8.94
N ASN A 329 17.13 7.38 -9.48
CA ASN A 329 16.26 6.50 -10.25
C ASN A 329 15.89 7.14 -11.59
N TYR A 330 15.76 6.31 -12.61
CA TYR A 330 15.12 6.62 -13.87
C TYR A 330 13.98 5.64 -14.08
N ALA A 331 12.81 6.13 -14.47
CA ALA A 331 11.69 5.28 -14.83
C ALA A 331 10.92 5.83 -16.02
N THR A 332 10.32 4.93 -16.78
CA THR A 332 9.49 5.27 -17.93
C THR A 332 8.30 4.33 -17.99
N VAL A 333 7.15 4.85 -18.46
CA VAL A 333 5.98 4.05 -18.83
C VAL A 333 5.62 4.37 -20.28
N THR A 334 5.51 3.32 -21.08
CA THR A 334 4.93 3.39 -22.44
C THR A 334 3.48 2.94 -22.35
N ASN A 335 2.56 3.74 -22.88
CA ASN A 335 1.12 3.53 -22.82
C ASN A 335 0.53 3.24 -24.21
N SER A 336 -0.47 2.37 -24.27
CA SER A 336 -1.37 2.25 -25.43
C SER A 336 -2.31 3.48 -25.51
N SER A 337 -2.90 3.71 -26.69
CA SER A 337 -3.63 4.95 -27.01
C SER A 337 -4.83 5.28 -26.12
N GLY A 338 -5.37 4.31 -25.39
CA GLY A 338 -6.54 4.47 -24.53
C GLY A 338 -6.23 4.80 -23.06
N VAL A 339 -4.95 4.79 -22.65
CA VAL A 339 -4.55 4.91 -21.24
C VAL A 339 -3.38 5.89 -21.05
N SER A 340 -3.29 6.45 -19.83
CA SER A 340 -2.17 7.29 -19.37
C SER A 340 -1.77 6.86 -17.96
N VAL A 341 -0.91 5.84 -17.84
CA VAL A 341 -0.29 5.42 -16.58
C VAL A 341 1.03 6.13 -16.41
N ALA A 342 1.29 6.71 -15.24
CA ALA A 342 2.54 7.37 -14.92
C ALA A 342 3.50 6.46 -14.14
N SER A 343 4.78 6.76 -14.15
CA SER A 343 5.80 6.05 -13.38
C SER A 343 5.98 6.60 -11.94
N TRP A 344 5.15 7.56 -11.49
CA TRP A 344 5.43 8.35 -10.28
C TRP A 344 4.28 8.60 -9.29
N ASN A 345 3.04 8.25 -9.55
CA ASN A 345 1.92 8.67 -8.70
C ASN A 345 1.80 7.90 -7.36
N GLU A 346 2.17 6.63 -7.33
CA GLU A 346 1.97 5.81 -6.14
C GLU A 346 3.06 6.06 -5.08
N GLY A 347 2.61 6.24 -3.83
CA GLY A 347 3.48 6.38 -2.66
C GLY A 347 4.23 7.71 -2.56
N ARG A 348 3.87 8.71 -3.37
CA ARG A 348 4.59 9.99 -3.50
C ARG A 348 3.63 11.18 -3.42
N SER A 349 4.11 12.28 -2.84
CA SER A 349 3.30 13.50 -2.73
C SER A 349 3.31 14.35 -4.01
N ALA A 350 4.34 14.25 -4.88
CA ALA A 350 4.30 14.82 -6.22
C ALA A 350 3.45 13.92 -7.15
N SER A 351 2.17 13.84 -6.85
CA SER A 351 1.19 13.15 -7.68
C SER A 351 0.64 14.12 -8.73
N VAL A 352 0.78 13.76 -10.00
CA VAL A 352 0.30 14.57 -11.12
C VAL A 352 -0.77 13.80 -11.86
N THR A 353 -1.97 14.34 -11.92
CA THR A 353 -3.03 13.79 -12.76
C THR A 353 -2.68 14.05 -14.21
N LEU A 354 -2.49 12.97 -14.97
CA LEU A 354 -2.26 13.07 -16.41
C LEU A 354 -3.56 13.43 -17.11
N ASP A 355 -3.51 14.42 -17.99
CA ASP A 355 -4.67 14.81 -18.77
C ASP A 355 -4.97 13.79 -19.89
N SER A 356 -6.08 13.99 -20.59
CA SER A 356 -6.47 13.13 -21.71
C SER A 356 -5.48 13.16 -22.88
N GLY A 357 -4.71 14.23 -23.02
CA GLY A 357 -3.68 14.37 -24.07
C GLY A 357 -2.42 13.53 -23.80
N ALA A 358 -2.24 13.04 -22.57
CA ALA A 358 -1.14 12.13 -22.22
C ALA A 358 -1.44 10.65 -22.56
N LYS A 359 -2.66 10.32 -23.03
CA LYS A 359 -2.99 8.96 -23.47
C LYS A 359 -2.13 8.54 -24.66
N GLY A 360 -1.64 7.31 -24.62
CA GLY A 360 -0.75 6.79 -25.66
C GLY A 360 0.67 7.36 -25.64
N LYS A 361 0.98 8.25 -24.70
CA LYS A 361 2.31 8.84 -24.59
C LYS A 361 3.22 8.03 -23.70
N LYS A 362 4.51 8.13 -24.01
CA LYS A 362 5.57 7.67 -23.13
C LYS A 362 5.84 8.76 -22.11
N ASN A 363 5.75 8.43 -20.84
CA ASN A 363 6.20 9.32 -19.78
C ASN A 363 7.55 8.87 -19.22
N THR A 364 8.29 9.82 -18.65
CA THR A 364 9.64 9.64 -18.13
C THR A 364 9.81 10.38 -16.83
N GLY A 365 10.58 9.83 -15.93
CA GLY A 365 10.98 10.51 -14.71
C GLY A 365 12.44 10.22 -14.36
N ILE A 366 13.09 11.23 -13.77
CA ILE A 366 14.40 11.13 -13.12
C ILE A 366 14.22 11.61 -11.70
N SER A 367 14.74 10.87 -10.74
CA SER A 367 14.60 11.16 -9.31
C SER A 367 15.95 11.04 -8.62
N VAL A 368 16.29 12.03 -7.79
CA VAL A 368 17.40 11.94 -6.84
C VAL A 368 16.84 12.19 -5.45
N GLY A 369 17.10 11.27 -4.53
CA GLY A 369 16.47 11.35 -3.23
C GLY A 369 17.30 10.77 -2.10
N MET A 370 16.77 10.98 -0.88
CA MET A 370 17.30 10.40 0.34
C MET A 370 16.18 9.78 1.17
N ARG A 371 16.54 8.75 1.89
CA ARG A 371 15.70 8.16 2.94
C ARG A 371 16.50 8.05 4.22
N TYR A 372 15.94 8.63 5.28
CA TYR A 372 16.45 8.54 6.64
C TYR A 372 15.36 7.99 7.56
N ASP A 373 15.61 6.85 8.16
CA ASP A 373 14.76 6.21 9.17
C ASP A 373 15.35 6.52 10.56
N PHE A 374 14.55 6.96 11.52
CA PHE A 374 15.01 7.33 12.88
C PHE A 374 14.03 6.85 13.96
#